data_1e2866770b35eabca9897e87799b84c6
#
_entry.id   1e2866770b35eabca9897e87799b84c6
#
_cell.length_a   1.000
_cell.length_b   1.000
_cell.length_c   1.000
_cell.angle_alpha   90.00
_cell.angle_beta   90.00
_cell.angle_gamma   90.00
#
_symmetry.space_group_name_H-M   'P 1'
#
loop_
_entity.id
_entity.type
_entity.pdbx_description
1 polymer ?
#
loop_
_entity_poly.entity_id
_entity_poly.type
_entity_poly.pdbx_seq_one_letter_code
_entity_poly.pdbx_strand_id
1 'polypeptide(L)'
;MWADGMDGVVELLPPVPRPGKIVCVGVNYPERNAGYKDGSEAPKYPSLFVRFPHSFVGHGSPILRPPESTQYDYEGEIVIVIGKAGRRIPEMRAHEHVFGLTLMNEGSVRDWLRHGKFNVTQGKNFDRSGSIGPWIVTRDEAGDLNNLDIVTRVNGEERQRGNTGTLMFPFARIINYVSTFTTLEPGDCIATGTPPG
;
A
#
# COMPACT_ATOMS: atom_id res chain seq x y z
N MET A 1 -3.26 -16.72 18.80
CA MET A 1 -2.30 -17.65 19.44
C MET A 1 -1.04 -16.86 19.68
N TRP A 2 -0.76 -16.48 20.92
CA TRP A 2 0.45 -15.78 21.35
C TRP A 2 1.52 -16.85 21.49
N ALA A 3 2.60 -16.73 20.75
CA ALA A 3 3.74 -17.61 20.94
C ALA A 3 4.60 -17.03 22.07
N ASP A 4 4.74 -17.76 23.16
CA ASP A 4 5.78 -17.51 24.15
C ASP A 4 7.14 -17.72 23.48
N GLY A 5 7.69 -16.63 22.97
CA GLY A 5 9.01 -16.60 22.35
C GLY A 5 10.08 -16.40 23.39
N MET A 6 11.21 -16.98 23.19
CA MET A 6 12.41 -16.82 23.98
C MET A 6 12.73 -15.33 24.18
N ASP A 7 12.95 -14.91 25.43
CA ASP A 7 13.37 -13.59 25.88
C ASP A 7 12.32 -12.47 25.90
N GLY A 8 11.02 -12.77 25.84
CA GLY A 8 9.97 -11.76 25.99
C GLY A 8 9.83 -10.79 24.82
N VAL A 9 10.47 -11.06 23.68
CA VAL A 9 10.33 -10.26 22.45
C VAL A 9 9.14 -10.78 21.66
N VAL A 10 8.13 -9.93 21.47
CA VAL A 10 6.96 -10.23 20.61
C VAL A 10 7.30 -9.79 19.18
N GLU A 11 7.32 -10.73 18.25
CA GLU A 11 7.41 -10.42 16.82
C GLU A 11 6.01 -10.18 16.26
N LEU A 12 5.79 -9.01 15.67
CA LEU A 12 4.54 -8.70 14.98
C LEU A 12 4.61 -9.25 13.55
N LEU A 13 3.65 -10.07 13.19
CA LEU A 13 3.45 -10.51 11.80
C LEU A 13 2.58 -9.50 11.04
N PRO A 14 2.56 -9.54 9.68
CA PRO A 14 1.59 -8.80 8.91
C PRO A 14 0.17 -9.02 9.42
N PRO A 15 -0.65 -7.96 9.62
CA PRO A 15 -1.97 -8.07 10.24
C PRO A 15 -2.98 -8.86 9.38
N VAL A 16 -2.68 -9.03 8.09
CA VAL A 16 -3.32 -9.99 7.19
C VAL A 16 -2.27 -11.01 6.75
N PRO A 17 -2.14 -12.16 7.41
CA PRO A 17 -1.03 -13.10 7.16
C PRO A 17 -1.08 -13.77 5.79
N ARG A 18 -2.27 -13.90 5.20
CA ARG A 18 -2.50 -14.58 3.92
C ARG A 18 -3.51 -13.80 3.06
N PRO A 19 -3.15 -12.61 2.56
CA PRO A 19 -4.02 -11.88 1.67
C PRO A 19 -4.18 -12.66 0.36
N GLY A 20 -5.41 -12.69 -0.17
CA GLY A 20 -5.66 -13.28 -1.49
C GLY A 20 -5.02 -12.46 -2.61
N LYS A 21 -5.05 -11.14 -2.45
CA LYS A 21 -4.43 -10.16 -3.36
C LYS A 21 -3.84 -9.00 -2.56
N ILE A 22 -2.69 -8.49 -3.01
CA ILE A 22 -2.14 -7.20 -2.60
C ILE A 22 -2.04 -6.37 -3.87
N VAL A 23 -3.00 -5.47 -4.06
CA VAL A 23 -3.06 -4.57 -5.22
C VAL A 23 -2.54 -3.20 -4.79
N CYS A 24 -1.65 -2.62 -5.58
CA CYS A 24 -1.05 -1.32 -5.29
C CYS A 24 -1.37 -0.32 -6.39
N VAL A 25 -1.64 0.93 -6.01
CA VAL A 25 -1.84 2.06 -6.92
C VAL A 25 -0.50 2.75 -7.16
N GLY A 26 -0.04 2.81 -8.41
CA GLY A 26 1.30 3.29 -8.77
C GLY A 26 1.51 4.76 -8.44
N VAL A 27 0.62 5.66 -8.89
CA VAL A 27 0.66 7.09 -8.56
C VAL A 27 -0.74 7.54 -8.21
N ASN A 28 -0.90 8.18 -7.06
CA ASN A 28 -2.20 8.64 -6.61
C ASN A 28 -2.20 10.04 -5.95
N TYR A 29 -1.03 10.66 -5.80
CA TYR A 29 -0.91 12.04 -5.33
C TYR A 29 -0.50 12.94 -6.49
N PRO A 30 -1.21 14.09 -6.72
CA PRO A 30 -0.93 14.98 -7.86
C PRO A 30 0.51 15.48 -7.89
N GLU A 31 1.07 15.86 -6.75
CA GLU A 31 2.43 16.39 -6.66
C GLU A 31 3.48 15.31 -7.02
N ARG A 32 3.21 14.04 -6.68
CA ARG A 32 4.07 12.95 -7.09
C ARG A 32 4.00 12.70 -8.59
N ASN A 33 2.80 12.80 -9.19
CA ASN A 33 2.65 12.74 -10.64
C ASN A 33 3.44 13.86 -11.34
N ALA A 34 3.29 15.11 -10.87
CA ALA A 34 4.04 16.25 -11.39
C ALA A 34 5.56 16.09 -11.24
N GLY A 35 6.01 15.35 -10.23
CA GLY A 35 7.43 15.07 -9.97
C GLY A 35 8.13 14.24 -11.05
N TYR A 36 7.39 13.47 -11.86
CA TYR A 36 7.98 12.70 -12.97
C TYR A 36 8.46 13.59 -14.13
N LYS A 37 7.97 14.83 -14.26
CA LYS A 37 8.42 15.84 -15.25
C LYS A 37 8.47 15.33 -16.69
N ASP A 38 7.67 14.34 -17.02
CA ASP A 38 7.61 13.74 -18.37
C ASP A 38 6.55 14.38 -19.27
N GLY A 39 5.87 15.43 -18.76
CA GLY A 39 4.80 16.12 -19.49
C GLY A 39 3.48 15.35 -19.56
N SER A 40 3.38 14.22 -18.86
CA SER A 40 2.15 13.44 -18.84
C SER A 40 1.01 14.18 -18.12
N GLU A 41 -0.18 14.15 -18.72
CA GLU A 41 -1.40 14.59 -18.05
C GLU A 41 -1.74 13.64 -16.87
N ALA A 42 -2.56 14.13 -15.92
CA ALA A 42 -3.07 13.29 -14.86
C ALA A 42 -3.77 12.06 -15.45
N PRO A 43 -3.45 10.84 -14.99
CA PRO A 43 -3.96 9.63 -15.60
C PRO A 43 -5.48 9.52 -15.39
N LYS A 44 -6.19 9.10 -16.45
CA LYS A 44 -7.65 8.88 -16.40
C LYS A 44 -8.04 7.69 -15.52
N TYR A 45 -7.16 6.71 -15.40
CA TYR A 45 -7.36 5.47 -14.66
C TYR A 45 -6.16 5.20 -13.75
N PRO A 46 -6.38 4.56 -12.57
CA PRO A 46 -5.28 4.19 -11.70
C PRO A 46 -4.34 3.19 -12.38
N SER A 47 -3.04 3.45 -12.31
CA SER A 47 -2.01 2.47 -12.64
C SER A 47 -1.92 1.46 -11.51
N LEU A 48 -2.02 0.18 -11.82
CA LEU A 48 -2.03 -0.89 -10.83
C LEU A 48 -0.88 -1.85 -11.03
N PHE A 49 -0.35 -2.34 -9.91
CA PHE A 49 0.56 -3.48 -9.87
C PHE A 49 0.24 -4.34 -8.66
N VAL A 50 0.89 -5.50 -8.55
CA VAL A 50 0.67 -6.43 -7.43
C VAL A 50 1.95 -6.64 -6.64
N ARG A 51 1.78 -6.91 -5.34
CA ARG A 51 2.85 -7.39 -4.48
C ARG A 51 2.56 -8.80 -3.98
N PHE A 52 3.62 -9.57 -3.84
CA PHE A 52 3.54 -10.92 -3.29
C PHE A 52 3.65 -10.86 -1.76
N PRO A 53 2.93 -11.72 -1.02
CA PRO A 53 2.97 -11.71 0.44
C PRO A 53 4.38 -11.80 1.03
N HIS A 54 5.27 -12.60 0.43
CA HIS A 54 6.67 -12.75 0.89
C HIS A 54 7.53 -11.49 0.76
N SER A 55 7.07 -10.50 -0.03
CA SER A 55 7.77 -9.21 -0.11
C SER A 55 7.58 -8.35 1.14
N PHE A 56 6.73 -8.77 2.09
CA PHE A 56 6.45 -8.02 3.32
C PHE A 56 6.87 -8.76 4.58
N VAL A 57 7.30 -7.96 5.56
CA VAL A 57 7.45 -8.34 6.96
C VAL A 57 6.44 -7.58 7.82
N GLY A 58 6.25 -7.99 9.06
CA GLY A 58 5.44 -7.26 10.03
C GLY A 58 6.15 -6.02 10.58
N HIS A 59 5.41 -5.21 11.32
CA HIS A 59 5.93 -4.01 11.97
C HIS A 59 7.08 -4.34 12.93
N GLY A 60 8.10 -3.50 12.94
CA GLY A 60 9.28 -3.66 13.80
C GLY A 60 10.33 -4.66 13.27
N SER A 61 9.97 -5.51 12.30
CA SER A 61 10.95 -6.42 11.67
C SER A 61 11.83 -5.67 10.67
N PRO A 62 13.13 -6.01 10.55
CA PRO A 62 14.01 -5.44 9.55
C PRO A 62 13.53 -5.73 8.13
N ILE A 63 13.45 -4.71 7.29
CA ILE A 63 13.30 -4.86 5.85
C ILE A 63 14.66 -5.01 5.19
N LEU A 64 14.72 -5.77 4.09
CA LEU A 64 15.98 -6.10 3.43
C LEU A 64 16.16 -5.31 2.14
N ARG A 65 17.26 -4.58 2.05
CA ARG A 65 17.75 -4.12 0.75
C ARG A 65 18.47 -5.28 0.06
N PRO A 66 18.06 -5.68 -1.15
CA PRO A 66 18.72 -6.77 -1.86
C PRO A 66 20.15 -6.40 -2.23
N PRO A 67 21.11 -7.36 -2.25
CA PRO A 67 22.50 -7.09 -2.61
C PRO A 67 22.66 -6.64 -4.07
N GLU A 68 21.70 -6.96 -4.92
CA GLU A 68 21.70 -6.64 -6.35
C GLU A 68 21.49 -5.14 -6.61
N SER A 69 21.10 -4.34 -5.61
CA SER A 69 20.85 -2.90 -5.79
C SER A 69 21.27 -2.06 -4.60
N THR A 70 21.72 -0.85 -4.89
CA THR A 70 21.94 0.21 -3.88
C THR A 70 20.82 1.27 -3.89
N GLN A 71 19.83 1.14 -4.76
CA GLN A 71 18.75 2.11 -4.95
C GLN A 71 17.44 1.65 -4.29
N TYR A 72 17.52 1.31 -3.02
CA TYR A 72 16.33 0.98 -2.23
C TYR A 72 15.72 2.24 -1.63
N ASP A 73 14.39 2.38 -1.74
CA ASP A 73 13.65 3.56 -1.33
C ASP A 73 12.38 3.18 -0.55
N TYR A 74 11.92 4.07 0.34
CA TYR A 74 10.71 3.92 1.13
C TYR A 74 9.49 4.52 0.41
N GLU A 75 8.31 3.98 0.70
CA GLU A 75 7.02 4.49 0.23
C GLU A 75 5.96 4.25 1.31
N GLY A 76 5.69 5.28 2.14
CA GLY A 76 4.62 5.20 3.14
C GLY A 76 3.25 5.24 2.48
N GLU A 77 2.37 4.27 2.79
CA GLU A 77 1.05 4.16 2.19
C GLU A 77 -0.01 3.77 3.22
N ILE A 78 -1.23 4.26 3.01
CA ILE A 78 -2.43 3.72 3.67
C ILE A 78 -2.91 2.52 2.86
N VAL A 79 -3.28 1.45 3.56
CA VAL A 79 -3.77 0.21 2.96
C VAL A 79 -5.23 -0.03 3.37
N ILE A 80 -6.09 -0.22 2.39
CA ILE A 80 -7.47 -0.67 2.59
C ILE A 80 -7.45 -2.18 2.75
N VAL A 81 -8.04 -2.70 3.82
CA VAL A 81 -8.30 -4.12 4.02
C VAL A 81 -9.76 -4.40 3.72
N ILE A 82 -10.03 -5.31 2.80
CA ILE A 82 -11.39 -5.70 2.41
C ILE A 82 -12.00 -6.61 3.46
N GLY A 83 -13.25 -6.36 3.84
CA GLY A 83 -14.00 -7.17 4.81
C GLY A 83 -15.22 -7.88 4.23
N LYS A 84 -15.73 -7.41 3.12
CA LYS A 84 -16.91 -7.98 2.45
C LYS A 84 -16.61 -8.22 0.98
N ALA A 85 -16.85 -9.44 0.53
CA ALA A 85 -16.65 -9.80 -0.86
C ALA A 85 -17.54 -8.98 -1.81
N GLY A 86 -17.02 -8.69 -3.01
CA GLY A 86 -17.79 -7.96 -4.00
C GLY A 86 -17.13 -7.90 -5.37
N ARG A 87 -17.99 -7.74 -6.37
CA ARG A 87 -17.64 -7.62 -7.78
C ARG A 87 -18.44 -6.49 -8.39
N ARG A 88 -17.80 -5.60 -9.16
CA ARG A 88 -18.44 -4.39 -9.73
C ARG A 88 -19.13 -3.52 -8.66
N ILE A 89 -18.42 -3.28 -7.57
CA ILE A 89 -18.92 -2.50 -6.41
C ILE A 89 -19.13 -1.05 -6.85
N PRO A 90 -20.36 -0.50 -6.73
CA PRO A 90 -20.59 0.92 -7.01
C PRO A 90 -19.80 1.81 -6.03
N GLU A 91 -19.26 2.94 -6.48
CA GLU A 91 -18.47 3.85 -5.63
C GLU A 91 -19.22 4.26 -4.36
N MET A 92 -20.52 4.57 -4.49
CA MET A 92 -21.38 4.95 -3.34
C MET A 92 -21.51 3.87 -2.27
N ARG A 93 -21.21 2.61 -2.59
CA ARG A 93 -21.26 1.47 -1.68
C ARG A 93 -19.87 0.91 -1.31
N ALA A 94 -18.81 1.50 -1.81
CA ALA A 94 -17.45 0.98 -1.61
C ALA A 94 -17.08 0.86 -0.13
N HIS A 95 -17.50 1.81 0.70
CA HIS A 95 -17.21 1.80 2.14
C HIS A 95 -17.81 0.61 2.90
N GLU A 96 -18.90 0.01 2.38
CA GLU A 96 -19.49 -1.19 2.97
C GLU A 96 -18.59 -2.42 2.86
N HIS A 97 -17.59 -2.38 1.99
CA HIS A 97 -16.66 -3.48 1.73
C HIS A 97 -15.34 -3.32 2.48
N VAL A 98 -15.11 -2.19 3.13
CA VAL A 98 -13.89 -1.92 3.91
C VAL A 98 -14.03 -2.51 5.32
N PHE A 99 -13.12 -3.41 5.70
CA PHE A 99 -12.97 -3.88 7.07
C PHE A 99 -12.28 -2.84 7.94
N GLY A 100 -11.21 -2.27 7.42
CA GLY A 100 -10.41 -1.27 8.11
C GLY A 100 -9.21 -0.84 7.29
N LEU A 101 -8.33 -0.11 7.94
CA LEU A 101 -7.10 0.43 7.35
C LEU A 101 -5.88 -0.04 8.12
N THR A 102 -4.77 -0.19 7.42
CA THR A 102 -3.44 -0.37 8.02
C THR A 102 -2.43 0.48 7.26
N LEU A 103 -1.17 0.45 7.69
CA LEU A 103 -0.09 1.16 7.04
C LEU A 103 0.86 0.17 6.34
N MET A 104 1.58 0.68 5.35
CA MET A 104 2.58 -0.06 4.61
C MET A 104 3.79 0.83 4.34
N ASN A 105 4.99 0.27 4.44
CA ASN A 105 6.13 0.76 3.69
C ASN A 105 6.24 -0.11 2.44
N GLU A 106 5.80 0.44 1.33
CA GLU A 106 5.79 -0.21 0.01
C GLU A 106 7.17 -0.09 -0.66
N GLY A 107 8.22 -0.58 0.04
CA GLY A 107 9.61 -0.41 -0.37
C GLY A 107 9.88 -0.78 -1.83
N SER A 108 10.72 0.03 -2.47
CA SER A 108 10.99 -0.03 -3.90
C SER A 108 12.48 -0.15 -4.19
N VAL A 109 12.83 -1.06 -5.09
CA VAL A 109 14.18 -1.14 -5.68
C VAL A 109 14.15 -0.37 -7.00
N ARG A 110 14.57 0.91 -6.98
CA ARG A 110 14.31 1.90 -8.02
C ARG A 110 14.86 1.55 -9.41
N ASP A 111 16.07 1.06 -9.48
CA ASP A 111 16.71 0.63 -10.73
C ASP A 111 15.99 -0.58 -11.35
N TRP A 112 15.48 -1.49 -10.50
CA TRP A 112 14.74 -2.68 -10.95
C TRP A 112 13.32 -2.38 -11.45
N LEU A 113 12.74 -1.22 -11.14
CA LEU A 113 11.47 -0.77 -11.73
C LEU A 113 11.58 -0.54 -13.25
N ARG A 114 12.81 -0.40 -13.77
CA ARG A 114 13.08 -0.08 -15.18
C ARG A 114 13.50 -1.28 -16.01
N HIS A 115 13.58 -2.47 -15.43
CA HIS A 115 13.95 -3.69 -16.15
C HIS A 115 12.88 -4.11 -17.18
N GLY A 116 11.62 -3.82 -16.91
CA GLY A 116 10.51 -4.09 -17.81
C GLY A 116 9.79 -2.79 -18.20
N LYS A 117 9.57 -2.55 -19.48
CA LYS A 117 9.09 -1.25 -20.01
C LYS A 117 7.76 -0.79 -19.42
N PHE A 118 6.88 -1.51 -18.91
CA PHE A 118 5.62 -1.12 -18.27
C PHE A 118 5.31 -2.00 -17.07
N ASN A 119 6.33 -2.61 -16.51
CA ASN A 119 6.18 -3.61 -15.47
C ASN A 119 7.18 -3.34 -14.35
N VAL A 120 6.64 -3.05 -13.18
CA VAL A 120 7.43 -2.73 -11.97
C VAL A 120 7.60 -3.94 -11.05
N THR A 121 7.09 -5.11 -11.45
CA THR A 121 7.01 -6.31 -10.59
C THR A 121 8.34 -6.66 -9.92
N GLN A 122 9.45 -6.63 -10.66
CA GLN A 122 10.76 -7.00 -10.13
C GLN A 122 11.20 -6.05 -9.00
N GLY A 123 11.09 -4.73 -9.22
CA GLY A 123 11.50 -3.72 -8.26
C GLY A 123 10.61 -3.61 -7.02
N LYS A 124 9.45 -4.26 -7.06
CA LYS A 124 8.44 -4.23 -5.99
C LYS A 124 8.32 -5.55 -5.21
N ASN A 125 8.99 -6.63 -5.62
CA ASN A 125 8.73 -7.95 -5.08
C ASN A 125 9.98 -8.71 -4.62
N PHE A 126 11.07 -8.04 -4.29
CA PHE A 126 12.13 -8.68 -3.53
C PHE A 126 11.61 -9.14 -2.16
N ASP A 127 12.02 -10.31 -1.73
CA ASP A 127 11.62 -10.87 -0.45
C ASP A 127 11.97 -9.89 0.69
N ARG A 128 11.02 -9.70 1.60
CA ARG A 128 11.17 -8.84 2.79
C ARG A 128 11.58 -7.39 2.48
N SER A 129 11.23 -6.89 1.29
CA SER A 129 11.55 -5.52 0.85
C SER A 129 10.52 -4.47 1.27
N GLY A 130 9.49 -4.83 2.00
CA GLY A 130 8.48 -3.93 2.53
C GLY A 130 8.00 -4.38 3.90
N SER A 131 7.23 -3.54 4.56
CA SER A 131 6.56 -3.89 5.82
C SER A 131 5.10 -3.46 5.80
N ILE A 132 4.24 -4.20 6.52
CA ILE A 132 2.82 -3.90 6.66
C ILE A 132 2.39 -4.06 8.12
N GLY A 133 1.56 -3.14 8.61
CA GLY A 133 1.07 -3.13 9.98
C GLY A 133 1.27 -1.77 10.65
N PRO A 134 1.24 -1.69 12.00
CA PRO A 134 1.30 -2.80 12.97
C PRO A 134 0.00 -3.58 13.16
N TRP A 135 -1.15 -2.93 13.02
CA TRP A 135 -2.49 -3.49 13.22
C TRP A 135 -3.46 -2.93 12.18
N ILE A 136 -4.70 -3.38 12.22
CA ILE A 136 -5.79 -2.82 11.42
C ILE A 136 -6.64 -1.96 12.35
N VAL A 137 -6.86 -0.70 11.95
CA VAL A 137 -7.89 0.16 12.54
C VAL A 137 -9.18 -0.11 11.80
N THR A 138 -10.22 -0.51 12.53
CA THR A 138 -11.50 -0.88 11.91
C THR A 138 -12.19 0.33 11.27
N ARG A 139 -13.09 0.08 10.31
CA ARG A 139 -13.73 1.14 9.53
C ARG A 139 -14.48 2.14 10.40
N ASP A 140 -15.12 1.70 11.47
CA ASP A 140 -15.88 2.52 12.42
C ASP A 140 -14.96 3.40 13.29
N GLU A 141 -13.74 2.96 13.56
CA GLU A 141 -12.74 3.72 14.31
C GLU A 141 -11.89 4.66 13.42
N ALA A 142 -11.78 4.36 12.14
CA ALA A 142 -10.91 5.10 11.21
C ALA A 142 -11.39 6.53 10.89
N GLY A 143 -12.62 6.89 11.25
CA GLY A 143 -13.17 8.22 10.99
C GLY A 143 -13.48 8.49 9.51
N ASP A 144 -13.19 9.71 9.06
CA ASP A 144 -13.44 10.10 7.66
C ASP A 144 -12.28 9.64 6.76
N LEU A 145 -12.54 8.62 5.95
CA LEU A 145 -11.55 8.05 5.03
C LEU A 145 -11.07 9.03 3.95
N ASN A 146 -11.79 10.13 3.73
CA ASN A 146 -11.41 11.16 2.77
C ASN A 146 -10.58 12.29 3.41
N ASN A 147 -10.26 12.19 4.70
CA ASN A 147 -9.49 13.21 5.41
C ASN A 147 -8.54 12.58 6.43
N LEU A 148 -7.66 11.72 5.98
CA LEU A 148 -6.63 11.09 6.81
C LEU A 148 -5.25 11.60 6.42
N ASP A 149 -4.49 12.05 7.40
CA ASP A 149 -3.08 12.41 7.20
C ASP A 149 -2.19 11.18 7.21
N ILE A 150 -1.20 11.18 6.34
CA ILE A 150 -0.10 10.22 6.35
C ILE A 150 1.24 10.98 6.42
N VAL A 151 2.13 10.52 7.29
CA VAL A 151 3.48 11.08 7.45
C VAL A 151 4.48 9.94 7.51
N THR A 152 5.52 10.02 6.68
CA THR A 152 6.67 9.11 6.74
C THR A 152 7.88 9.84 7.31
N ARG A 153 8.54 9.21 8.30
CA ARG A 153 9.78 9.72 8.87
C ARG A 153 10.90 8.70 8.72
N VAL A 154 12.10 9.22 8.43
CA VAL A 154 13.34 8.42 8.38
C VAL A 154 14.32 9.03 9.38
N ASN A 155 14.75 8.24 10.37
CA ASN A 155 15.61 8.71 11.48
C ASN A 155 15.02 9.94 12.21
N GLY A 156 13.69 9.98 12.36
CA GLY A 156 12.97 11.08 13.01
C GLY A 156 12.67 12.28 12.09
N GLU A 157 13.33 12.39 10.94
CA GLU A 157 13.11 13.45 9.97
C GLU A 157 11.90 13.14 9.09
N GLU A 158 10.99 14.12 8.95
CA GLU A 158 9.84 13.98 8.05
C GLU A 158 10.31 13.99 6.60
N ARG A 159 9.91 12.96 5.86
CA ARG A 159 10.27 12.76 4.46
C ARG A 159 9.08 12.82 3.52
N GLN A 160 7.92 12.37 3.98
CA GLN A 160 6.70 12.41 3.19
C GLN A 160 5.55 12.91 4.06
N ARG A 161 4.67 13.68 3.45
CA ARG A 161 3.39 14.09 4.01
C ARG A 161 2.32 14.11 2.93
N GLY A 162 1.14 13.62 3.25
CA GLY A 162 -0.03 13.65 2.37
C GLY A 162 -1.32 13.59 3.17
N ASN A 163 -2.43 13.82 2.47
CA ASN A 163 -3.77 13.66 3.02
C ASN A 163 -4.64 12.95 1.98
N THR A 164 -5.49 12.02 2.42
CA THR A 164 -6.35 11.23 1.52
C THR A 164 -7.35 12.09 0.74
N GLY A 165 -7.66 13.30 1.22
CA GLY A 165 -8.51 14.26 0.51
C GLY A 165 -7.89 14.81 -0.78
N THR A 166 -6.58 14.64 -0.99
CA THR A 166 -5.88 15.09 -2.20
C THR A 166 -5.61 13.97 -3.21
N LEU A 167 -6.06 12.75 -2.92
CA LEU A 167 -5.87 11.60 -3.83
C LEU A 167 -6.56 11.83 -5.18
N MET A 168 -5.86 11.57 -6.28
CA MET A 168 -6.44 11.58 -7.63
C MET A 168 -7.55 10.53 -7.78
N PHE A 169 -7.37 9.38 -7.13
CA PHE A 169 -8.35 8.30 -7.07
C PHE A 169 -8.69 8.03 -5.61
N PRO A 170 -9.82 8.56 -5.08
CA PRO A 170 -10.29 8.28 -3.72
C PRO A 170 -10.52 6.77 -3.50
N PHE A 171 -10.54 6.32 -2.26
CA PHE A 171 -10.70 4.91 -1.90
C PHE A 171 -11.91 4.25 -2.57
N ALA A 172 -13.05 4.96 -2.60
CA ALA A 172 -14.26 4.45 -3.25
C ALA A 172 -14.05 4.17 -4.74
N ARG A 173 -13.33 5.08 -5.43
CA ARG A 173 -12.99 4.93 -6.85
C ARG A 173 -12.04 3.76 -7.09
N ILE A 174 -11.01 3.59 -6.24
CA ILE A 174 -10.07 2.47 -6.33
C ILE A 174 -10.81 1.14 -6.16
N ILE A 175 -11.65 1.01 -5.12
CA ILE A 175 -12.44 -0.20 -4.86
C ILE A 175 -13.36 -0.50 -6.04
N ASN A 176 -14.08 0.49 -6.56
CA ASN A 176 -14.92 0.33 -7.74
C ASN A 176 -14.10 -0.17 -8.93
N TYR A 177 -12.98 0.48 -9.22
CA TYR A 177 -12.14 0.16 -10.37
C TYR A 177 -11.56 -1.27 -10.27
N VAL A 178 -10.95 -1.62 -9.13
CA VAL A 178 -10.39 -2.97 -8.92
C VAL A 178 -11.48 -4.02 -8.99
N SER A 179 -12.62 -3.80 -8.33
CA SER A 179 -13.73 -4.76 -8.36
C SER A 179 -14.41 -4.89 -9.73
N THR A 180 -14.12 -3.99 -10.68
CA THR A 180 -14.63 -4.09 -12.05
C THR A 180 -14.02 -5.27 -12.82
N PHE A 181 -12.76 -5.58 -12.64
CA PHE A 181 -12.08 -6.67 -13.37
C PHE A 181 -11.81 -7.93 -12.52
N THR A 182 -11.80 -7.82 -11.18
CA THR A 182 -11.63 -8.97 -10.28
C THR A 182 -12.61 -8.92 -9.11
N THR A 183 -12.98 -10.06 -8.55
CA THR A 183 -13.72 -10.09 -7.28
C THR A 183 -12.78 -9.74 -6.15
N LEU A 184 -13.21 -8.82 -5.28
CA LEU A 184 -12.55 -8.56 -4.01
C LEU A 184 -13.09 -9.53 -2.96
N GLU A 185 -12.18 -10.08 -2.14
CA GLU A 185 -12.49 -11.02 -1.09
C GLU A 185 -12.03 -10.50 0.28
N PRO A 186 -12.63 -10.93 1.38
CA PRO A 186 -12.16 -10.57 2.72
C PRO A 186 -10.67 -10.90 2.89
N GLY A 187 -9.91 -9.93 3.42
CA GLY A 187 -8.47 -10.03 3.57
C GLY A 187 -7.65 -9.58 2.34
N ASP A 188 -8.28 -9.26 1.21
CA ASP A 188 -7.56 -8.56 0.14
C ASP A 188 -7.09 -7.19 0.62
N CYS A 189 -5.89 -6.80 0.22
CA CYS A 189 -5.28 -5.53 0.57
C CYS A 189 -5.14 -4.63 -0.66
N ILE A 190 -5.46 -3.34 -0.50
CA ILE A 190 -5.26 -2.34 -1.55
C ILE A 190 -4.40 -1.21 -0.98
N ALA A 191 -3.15 -1.09 -1.43
CA ALA A 191 -2.27 0.03 -1.13
C ALA A 191 -2.64 1.21 -2.01
N THR A 192 -2.79 2.40 -1.42
CA THR A 192 -3.51 3.52 -2.05
C THR A 192 -2.63 4.56 -2.70
N GLY A 193 -1.32 4.34 -2.71
CA GLY A 193 -0.32 5.25 -3.25
C GLY A 193 0.41 6.05 -2.17
N THR A 194 1.64 6.43 -2.49
CA THR A 194 2.54 7.16 -1.58
C THR A 194 2.60 8.65 -1.96
N PRO A 195 2.64 9.57 -0.97
CA PRO A 195 2.84 11.00 -1.23
C PRO A 195 4.26 11.29 -1.74
N PRO A 196 4.53 12.52 -2.24
CA PRO A 196 5.87 12.94 -2.61
C PRO A 196 6.82 13.00 -1.41
N GLY A 197 8.14 12.93 -1.68
CA GLY A 197 9.22 13.02 -0.69
C GLY A 197 10.44 12.22 -1.06
#